data_944b53ab5e16725b10516969a1f577f2
#
_entry.id   944b53ab5e16725b10516969a1f577f2
#
_cell.length_a   1.000
_cell.length_b   1.000
_cell.length_c   1.000
_cell.angle_alpha   90.00
_cell.angle_beta   90.00
_cell.angle_gamma   90.00
#
_symmetry.space_group_name_H-M   'P 1'
#
loop_
_entity.id
_entity.type
_entity.pdbx_description
1 polymer ?
#
loop_
_entity_poly.entity_id
_entity_poly.type
_entity_poly.pdbx_seq_one_letter_code
_entity_poly.pdbx_strand_id
1 'polypeptide(L)'
;RNIHEPDLMISNNFIIFYDNNGAILKFNKNSKLQWKTKIYNKKVRNKVFNISLAVSNKILFMADNLGKYYAINTDTGKIIWKKKIDGTFNSQLKIINNKMLLIDTENTVWCFSAKNGSKLWNVKTQTTLIKSLKKLSLVVYKKSLIFSNSLGDVSKIDLETGAVIWQIPTQNTLVR
;
A
#
# COMPACT_ATOMS: atom_id res chain seq x y z
N ARG A 1 -22.76 4.22 7.28
CA ARG A 1 -21.64 4.86 6.53
C ARG A 1 -20.36 4.43 7.24
N ASN A 2 -19.55 3.58 6.66
CA ASN A 2 -18.24 3.29 7.19
C ASN A 2 -17.41 4.59 7.11
N ILE A 3 -17.06 5.12 8.27
CA ILE A 3 -16.15 6.26 8.37
C ILE A 3 -14.76 5.68 8.12
N HIS A 4 -14.20 5.95 6.95
CA HIS A 4 -12.84 5.56 6.63
C HIS A 4 -11.91 6.66 7.10
N GLU A 5 -10.88 6.28 7.84
CA GLU A 5 -9.79 7.20 8.14
C GLU A 5 -9.15 7.62 6.79
N PRO A 6 -9.06 8.92 6.51
CA PRO A 6 -8.43 9.38 5.29
C PRO A 6 -6.93 9.08 5.35
N ASP A 7 -6.42 8.33 4.37
CA ASP A 7 -4.97 8.24 4.17
C ASP A 7 -4.46 9.62 3.74
N LEU A 8 -3.66 10.21 4.62
CA LEU A 8 -3.11 11.54 4.47
C LEU A 8 -1.58 11.45 4.34
N MET A 9 -1.04 12.03 3.29
CA MET A 9 0.39 12.17 3.10
C MET A 9 0.78 13.63 3.31
N ILE A 10 1.62 13.88 4.31
CA ILE A 10 2.12 15.21 4.64
C ILE A 10 3.60 15.30 4.31
N SER A 11 3.98 16.38 3.68
CA SER A 11 5.36 16.82 3.46
C SER A 11 5.49 18.27 3.90
N ASN A 12 6.72 18.76 4.13
CA ASN A 12 6.97 20.15 4.55
C ASN A 12 6.31 21.22 3.67
N ASN A 13 6.02 20.89 2.41
CA ASN A 13 5.51 21.86 1.44
C ASN A 13 4.12 21.54 0.88
N PHE A 14 3.56 20.37 1.16
CA PHE A 14 2.27 19.96 0.61
C PHE A 14 1.58 18.88 1.42
N ILE A 15 0.27 18.76 1.19
CA ILE A 15 -0.58 17.70 1.71
C ILE A 15 -1.23 17.01 0.51
N ILE A 16 -1.24 15.68 0.51
CA ILE A 16 -1.94 14.86 -0.48
C ILE A 16 -2.89 13.92 0.25
N PHE A 17 -4.11 13.79 -0.23
CA PHE A 17 -5.10 12.87 0.33
C PHE A 17 -6.13 12.42 -0.71
N TYR A 18 -6.86 11.38 -0.38
CA TYR A 18 -8.02 10.90 -1.13
C TYR A 18 -9.30 11.54 -0.60
N ASP A 19 -10.13 12.10 -1.47
CA ASP A 19 -11.33 12.90 -1.11
C ASP A 19 -12.60 12.08 -0.86
N ASN A 20 -12.52 10.75 -0.84
CA ASN A 20 -13.67 9.83 -0.78
C ASN A 20 -14.70 9.99 -1.92
N ASN A 21 -14.50 10.96 -2.81
CA ASN A 21 -15.30 11.18 -4.02
C ASN A 21 -14.65 10.62 -5.29
N GLY A 22 -13.56 9.90 -5.11
CA GLY A 22 -12.86 9.22 -6.20
C GLY A 22 -11.69 10.01 -6.77
N ALA A 23 -11.19 11.03 -6.08
CA ALA A 23 -10.04 11.80 -6.53
C ALA A 23 -8.94 11.90 -5.47
N ILE A 24 -7.71 12.02 -5.92
CA ILE A 24 -6.57 12.44 -5.13
C ILE A 24 -6.39 13.95 -5.33
N LEU A 25 -6.17 14.66 -4.23
CA LEU A 25 -5.95 16.11 -4.21
C LEU A 25 -4.59 16.42 -3.60
N LYS A 26 -3.94 17.45 -4.13
CA LYS A 26 -2.74 18.03 -3.54
C LYS A 26 -2.98 19.51 -3.24
N PHE A 27 -2.65 19.88 -2.02
CA PHE A 27 -2.63 21.27 -1.55
C PHE A 27 -1.21 21.67 -1.17
N ASN A 28 -0.85 22.92 -1.40
CA ASN A 28 0.39 23.46 -0.87
C ASN A 28 0.24 23.90 0.61
N LYS A 29 1.34 24.33 1.22
CA LYS A 29 1.37 24.82 2.62
C LYS A 29 0.42 26.00 2.90
N ASN A 30 0.01 26.75 1.88
CA ASN A 30 -0.91 27.89 1.99
C ASN A 30 -2.36 27.48 1.69
N SER A 31 -2.70 26.21 1.81
CA SER A 31 -4.03 25.63 1.55
C SER A 31 -4.57 25.86 0.13
N LYS A 32 -3.69 26.18 -0.83
CA LYS A 32 -4.08 26.34 -2.23
C LYS A 32 -4.01 25.01 -2.97
N LEU A 33 -5.14 24.63 -3.60
CA LEU A 33 -5.20 23.44 -4.45
C LEU A 33 -4.21 23.57 -5.61
N GLN A 34 -3.33 22.57 -5.74
CA GLN A 34 -2.35 22.49 -6.81
C GLN A 34 -2.88 21.66 -7.97
N TRP A 35 -3.44 20.49 -7.67
CA TRP A 35 -4.09 19.63 -8.64
C TRP A 35 -5.09 18.69 -7.99
N LYS A 36 -6.02 18.20 -8.83
CA LYS A 36 -7.01 17.16 -8.50
C LYS A 36 -7.02 16.14 -9.62
N THR A 37 -6.79 14.86 -9.28
CA THR A 37 -6.75 13.76 -10.24
C THR A 37 -7.86 12.76 -9.94
N LYS A 38 -8.79 12.59 -10.86
CA LYS A 38 -9.88 11.62 -10.76
C LYS A 38 -9.32 10.21 -10.97
N ILE A 39 -9.43 9.36 -9.95
CA ILE A 39 -8.95 7.96 -9.97
C ILE A 39 -10.12 6.99 -10.19
N TYR A 40 -11.25 7.23 -9.51
CA TYR A 40 -12.42 6.35 -9.55
C TYR A 40 -13.67 7.07 -10.02
N ASN A 41 -14.49 6.36 -10.78
CA ASN A 41 -15.86 6.78 -11.09
C ASN A 41 -16.81 6.45 -9.90
N LYS A 42 -18.07 6.89 -10.00
CA LYS A 42 -19.09 6.71 -8.94
C LYS A 42 -19.31 5.24 -8.57
N LYS A 43 -19.30 4.32 -9.53
CA LYS A 43 -19.53 2.87 -9.30
C LYS A 43 -18.37 2.23 -8.52
N VAL A 44 -17.13 2.64 -8.79
CA VAL A 44 -15.93 2.06 -8.19
C VAL A 44 -15.63 2.68 -6.83
N ARG A 45 -15.75 4.02 -6.67
CA ARG A 45 -15.40 4.71 -5.42
C ARG A 45 -16.12 4.15 -4.19
N ASN A 46 -17.38 3.70 -4.36
CA ASN A 46 -18.17 3.12 -3.27
C ASN A 46 -17.64 1.76 -2.76
N LYS A 47 -16.74 1.12 -3.52
CA LYS A 47 -16.08 -0.15 -3.17
C LYS A 47 -14.66 0.06 -2.62
N VAL A 48 -14.16 1.29 -2.68
CA VAL A 48 -12.83 1.66 -2.17
C VAL A 48 -13.00 2.12 -0.72
N PHE A 49 -12.45 1.37 0.21
CA PHE A 49 -12.51 1.66 1.64
C PHE A 49 -11.14 1.65 2.32
N ASN A 50 -10.10 1.21 1.62
CA ASN A 50 -8.73 1.21 2.12
C ASN A 50 -7.79 1.68 1.01
N ILE A 51 -7.08 2.76 1.26
CA ILE A 51 -6.05 3.32 0.37
C ILE A 51 -4.78 3.45 1.17
N SER A 52 -3.65 3.16 0.56
CA SER A 52 -2.33 3.40 1.10
C SER A 52 -1.55 4.30 0.18
N LEU A 53 -0.93 5.33 0.75
CA LEU A 53 -0.16 6.34 0.04
C LEU A 53 1.29 6.34 0.50
N ALA A 54 2.22 6.56 -0.42
CA ALA A 54 3.63 6.84 -0.13
C ALA A 54 4.20 7.78 -1.19
N VAL A 55 5.12 8.65 -0.82
CA VAL A 55 5.81 9.55 -1.74
C VAL A 55 7.29 9.24 -1.75
N SER A 56 7.87 9.13 -2.93
CA SER A 56 9.31 8.98 -3.14
C SER A 56 9.69 9.64 -4.48
N ASN A 57 10.77 10.40 -4.50
CA ASN A 57 11.34 11.01 -5.71
C ASN A 57 10.32 11.73 -6.61
N LYS A 58 9.47 12.60 -6.02
CA LYS A 58 8.40 13.33 -6.72
C LYS A 58 7.32 12.43 -7.35
N ILE A 59 7.22 11.20 -6.92
CA ILE A 59 6.19 10.25 -7.33
C ILE A 59 5.35 9.89 -6.12
N LEU A 60 4.05 10.03 -6.23
CA LEU A 60 3.07 9.47 -5.31
C LEU A 60 2.72 8.05 -5.76
N PHE A 61 2.93 7.11 -4.89
CA PHE A 61 2.46 5.74 -5.05
C PHE A 61 1.19 5.55 -4.24
N MET A 62 0.24 4.85 -4.82
CA MET A 62 -1.05 4.57 -4.23
C MET A 62 -1.44 3.12 -4.48
N ALA A 63 -2.03 2.47 -3.48
CA ALA A 63 -2.63 1.15 -3.63
C ALA A 63 -3.98 1.09 -2.90
N ASP A 64 -4.92 0.28 -3.40
CA ASP A 64 -6.27 0.16 -2.86
C ASP A 64 -6.69 -1.28 -2.57
N ASN A 65 -7.79 -1.43 -1.85
CA ASN A 65 -8.39 -2.73 -1.53
C ASN A 65 -9.01 -3.47 -2.72
N LEU A 66 -8.99 -2.91 -3.92
CA LEU A 66 -9.42 -3.56 -5.16
C LEU A 66 -8.25 -4.13 -5.96
N GLY A 67 -7.06 -4.18 -5.35
CA GLY A 67 -5.82 -4.64 -5.98
C GLY A 67 -5.25 -3.69 -7.01
N LYS A 68 -5.75 -2.45 -7.11
CA LYS A 68 -5.23 -1.45 -8.03
C LYS A 68 -4.11 -0.66 -7.38
N TYR A 69 -3.09 -0.35 -8.16
CA TYR A 69 -1.97 0.45 -7.72
C TYR A 69 -1.46 1.36 -8.82
N TYR A 70 -0.91 2.50 -8.42
CA TYR A 70 -0.64 3.62 -9.29
C TYR A 70 0.67 4.32 -8.93
N ALA A 71 1.30 4.94 -9.92
CA ALA A 71 2.27 6.01 -9.72
C ALA A 71 1.74 7.29 -10.36
N ILE A 72 1.83 8.37 -9.62
CA ILE A 72 1.31 9.68 -9.99
C ILE A 72 2.43 10.70 -9.79
N ASN A 73 2.67 11.55 -10.77
CA ASN A 73 3.64 12.63 -10.66
C ASN A 73 3.14 13.67 -9.64
N THR A 74 3.92 13.95 -8.60
CA THR A 74 3.49 14.85 -7.52
C THR A 74 3.44 16.32 -7.94
N ASP A 75 4.14 16.72 -8.99
CA ASP A 75 4.14 18.12 -9.45
C ASP A 75 2.93 18.41 -10.33
N THR A 76 2.51 17.44 -11.14
CA THR A 76 1.45 17.62 -12.15
C THR A 76 0.14 16.91 -11.87
N GLY A 77 0.13 15.92 -10.95
CA GLY A 77 -1.01 15.03 -10.72
C GLY A 77 -1.28 14.01 -11.84
N LYS A 78 -0.44 13.95 -12.88
CA LYS A 78 -0.62 12.99 -13.98
C LYS A 78 -0.25 11.58 -13.56
N ILE A 79 -1.09 10.60 -13.95
CA ILE A 79 -0.81 9.18 -13.75
C ILE A 79 0.33 8.78 -14.67
N ILE A 80 1.44 8.28 -14.09
CA ILE A 80 2.60 7.76 -14.82
C ILE A 80 2.30 6.34 -15.29
N TRP A 81 1.83 5.50 -14.37
CA TRP A 81 1.35 4.16 -14.67
C TRP A 81 0.26 3.73 -13.68
N LYS A 82 -0.56 2.77 -14.12
CA LYS A 82 -1.58 2.09 -13.31
C LYS A 82 -1.57 0.61 -13.61
N LYS A 83 -1.74 -0.20 -12.58
CA LYS A 83 -1.74 -1.66 -12.63
C LYS A 83 -2.84 -2.23 -11.73
N LYS A 84 -3.07 -3.52 -11.86
CA LYS A 84 -3.98 -4.28 -10.99
C LYS A 84 -3.46 -5.69 -10.80
N ILE A 85 -3.65 -6.24 -9.60
CA ILE A 85 -3.53 -7.68 -9.32
C ILE A 85 -4.91 -8.24 -9.01
N ASP A 86 -5.00 -9.55 -9.02
CA ASP A 86 -6.16 -10.27 -8.49
C ASP A 86 -5.93 -10.55 -7.00
N GLY A 87 -6.23 -9.56 -6.17
CA GLY A 87 -6.00 -9.56 -4.73
C GLY A 87 -6.47 -8.27 -4.08
N THR A 88 -6.51 -8.26 -2.76
CA THR A 88 -6.99 -7.14 -1.93
C THR A 88 -5.86 -6.66 -1.04
N PHE A 89 -5.26 -5.51 -1.34
CA PHE A 89 -4.22 -4.94 -0.48
C PHE A 89 -4.80 -4.50 0.87
N ASN A 90 -4.10 -4.85 1.94
CA ASN A 90 -4.47 -4.49 3.31
C ASN A 90 -3.24 -4.17 4.16
N SER A 91 -2.30 -3.41 3.64
CA SER A 91 -1.11 -2.99 4.39
C SER A 91 -0.77 -1.54 4.14
N GLN A 92 0.16 -1.01 4.94
CA GLN A 92 0.90 0.18 4.55
C GLN A 92 1.63 -0.08 3.23
N LEU A 93 1.85 0.98 2.45
CA LEU A 93 2.69 0.95 1.26
C LEU A 93 4.08 1.48 1.62
N LYS A 94 5.13 0.74 1.27
CA LYS A 94 6.53 1.18 1.47
C LYS A 94 7.27 1.24 0.14
N ILE A 95 8.06 2.30 -0.01
CA ILE A 95 8.95 2.47 -1.16
C ILE A 95 10.39 2.49 -0.65
N ILE A 96 11.21 1.61 -1.19
CA ILE A 96 12.64 1.54 -0.88
C ILE A 96 13.41 0.97 -2.06
N ASN A 97 14.57 1.54 -2.35
CA ASN A 97 15.48 1.06 -3.41
C ASN A 97 14.76 0.75 -4.73
N ASN A 98 13.88 1.65 -5.17
CA ASN A 98 13.05 1.50 -6.36
C ASN A 98 12.09 0.28 -6.34
N LYS A 99 11.82 -0.27 -5.15
CA LYS A 99 10.83 -1.31 -4.92
C LYS A 99 9.62 -0.75 -4.19
N MET A 100 8.45 -1.19 -4.58
CA MET A 100 7.18 -0.93 -3.91
C MET A 100 6.70 -2.21 -3.24
N LEU A 101 6.48 -2.13 -1.92
CA LEU A 101 6.13 -3.28 -1.07
C LEU A 101 4.72 -3.10 -0.52
N LEU A 102 3.92 -4.15 -0.62
CA LEU A 102 2.54 -4.25 -0.15
C LEU A 102 2.26 -5.67 0.34
N ILE A 103 1.24 -5.81 1.19
CA ILE A 103 0.72 -7.10 1.64
C ILE A 103 -0.79 -7.13 1.36
N ASP A 104 -1.27 -8.27 0.90
CA ASP A 104 -2.69 -8.48 0.69
C ASP A 104 -3.39 -9.18 1.88
N THR A 105 -4.69 -9.33 1.79
CA THR A 105 -5.51 -10.00 2.82
C THR A 105 -5.24 -11.50 2.95
N GLU A 106 -4.52 -12.11 2.01
CA GLU A 106 -4.10 -13.51 2.04
C GLU A 106 -2.70 -13.69 2.65
N ASN A 107 -2.15 -12.64 3.29
CA ASN A 107 -0.79 -12.60 3.83
C ASN A 107 0.31 -12.81 2.76
N THR A 108 0.02 -12.47 1.50
CA THR A 108 1.01 -12.46 0.43
C THR A 108 1.72 -11.13 0.42
N VAL A 109 3.02 -11.15 0.51
CA VAL A 109 3.88 -10.00 0.31
C VAL A 109 4.15 -9.84 -1.18
N TRP A 110 3.91 -8.65 -1.67
CA TRP A 110 4.12 -8.27 -3.06
C TRP A 110 5.22 -7.24 -3.17
N CYS A 111 6.14 -7.47 -4.08
CA CYS A 111 7.18 -6.52 -4.46
C CYS A 111 7.04 -6.17 -5.94
N PHE A 112 6.90 -4.88 -6.21
CA PHE A 112 6.81 -4.34 -7.56
C PHE A 112 7.94 -3.36 -7.82
N SER A 113 8.34 -3.21 -9.08
CA SER A 113 9.21 -2.13 -9.51
C SER A 113 8.48 -0.78 -9.36
N ALA A 114 9.05 0.17 -8.62
CA ALA A 114 8.51 1.51 -8.53
C ALA A 114 8.58 2.27 -9.85
N LYS A 115 9.46 1.88 -10.77
CA LYS A 115 9.64 2.53 -12.07
C LYS A 115 8.45 2.33 -13.00
N ASN A 116 7.91 1.11 -13.07
CA ASN A 116 6.87 0.75 -14.06
C ASN A 116 5.73 -0.11 -13.51
N GLY A 117 5.75 -0.44 -12.22
CA GLY A 117 4.74 -1.27 -11.57
C GLY A 117 4.78 -2.76 -11.93
N SER A 118 5.84 -3.26 -12.61
CA SER A 118 5.96 -4.70 -12.87
C SER A 118 6.22 -5.47 -11.60
N LYS A 119 5.65 -6.67 -11.49
CA LYS A 119 5.93 -7.58 -10.38
C LYS A 119 7.39 -8.04 -10.44
N LEU A 120 8.12 -7.89 -9.34
CA LEU A 120 9.47 -8.41 -9.17
C LEU A 120 9.41 -9.80 -8.52
N TRP A 121 8.72 -9.90 -7.39
CA TRP A 121 8.47 -11.15 -6.69
C TRP A 121 7.21 -11.04 -5.83
N ASN A 122 6.70 -12.16 -5.40
CA ASN A 122 5.72 -12.26 -4.34
C ASN A 122 5.99 -13.53 -3.53
N VAL A 123 5.70 -13.48 -2.24
CA VAL A 123 5.82 -14.63 -1.34
C VAL A 123 4.59 -14.70 -0.46
N LYS A 124 3.96 -15.86 -0.43
CA LYS A 124 2.85 -16.14 0.46
C LYS A 124 3.41 -16.70 1.76
N THR A 125 3.06 -16.05 2.86
CA THR A 125 3.32 -16.58 4.20
C THR A 125 2.15 -17.46 4.63
N GLN A 126 2.09 -17.84 5.89
CA GLN A 126 1.05 -18.76 6.35
C GLN A 126 -0.37 -18.24 6.07
N THR A 127 -1.19 -19.07 5.46
CA THR A 127 -2.61 -18.77 5.19
C THR A 127 -3.45 -18.93 6.45
N THR A 128 -4.47 -18.09 6.56
CA THR A 128 -5.47 -18.17 7.63
C THR A 128 -6.87 -17.96 7.06
N LEU A 129 -7.85 -18.57 7.69
CA LEU A 129 -9.27 -18.29 7.43
C LEU A 129 -9.68 -16.93 8.02
N ILE A 130 -8.95 -16.47 9.03
CA ILE A 130 -9.20 -15.20 9.71
C ILE A 130 -8.39 -14.11 9.01
N LYS A 131 -9.08 -13.14 8.41
CA LYS A 131 -8.47 -11.99 7.76
C LYS A 131 -8.46 -10.79 8.70
N SER A 132 -7.32 -10.13 8.83
CA SER A 132 -7.25 -8.89 9.61
C SER A 132 -8.07 -7.79 8.96
N LEU A 133 -8.97 -7.17 9.73
CA LEU A 133 -9.65 -5.95 9.33
C LEU A 133 -8.76 -4.71 9.48
N LYS A 134 -7.72 -4.80 10.32
CA LYS A 134 -6.75 -3.72 10.52
C LYS A 134 -5.70 -3.77 9.41
N LYS A 135 -5.26 -2.59 9.00
CA LYS A 135 -4.16 -2.41 8.05
C LYS A 135 -2.87 -3.01 8.61
N LEU A 136 -2.26 -3.94 7.89
CA LEU A 136 -1.03 -4.58 8.30
C LEU A 136 0.14 -3.59 8.24
N SER A 137 0.97 -3.60 9.28
CA SER A 137 2.19 -2.80 9.35
C SER A 137 3.36 -3.60 8.81
N LEU A 138 4.23 -2.91 8.09
CA LEU A 138 5.47 -3.49 7.59
C LEU A 138 6.63 -2.52 7.80
N VAL A 139 7.77 -3.07 8.17
CA VAL A 139 9.01 -2.32 8.44
C VAL A 139 10.12 -2.86 7.55
N VAL A 140 10.86 -1.96 6.94
CA VAL A 140 12.08 -2.31 6.21
C VAL A 140 13.28 -1.97 7.08
N TYR A 141 14.14 -2.95 7.30
CA TYR A 141 15.39 -2.79 8.03
C TYR A 141 16.54 -3.43 7.25
N LYS A 142 17.52 -2.60 6.87
CA LYS A 142 18.64 -3.00 6.00
C LYS A 142 18.13 -3.64 4.70
N LYS A 143 18.47 -4.90 4.45
CA LYS A 143 18.06 -5.69 3.26
C LYS A 143 16.87 -6.60 3.54
N SER A 144 16.09 -6.32 4.57
CA SER A 144 14.98 -7.19 4.98
C SER A 144 13.69 -6.42 5.16
N LEU A 145 12.58 -7.06 4.81
CA LEU A 145 11.23 -6.68 5.19
C LEU A 145 10.81 -7.51 6.41
N ILE A 146 10.25 -6.85 7.41
CA ILE A 146 9.68 -7.50 8.60
C ILE A 146 8.22 -7.07 8.70
N PHE A 147 7.34 -8.02 8.89
CA PHE A 147 5.92 -7.73 9.11
C PHE A 147 5.26 -8.79 10.00
N SER A 148 4.14 -8.39 10.62
CA SER A 148 3.24 -9.32 11.30
C SER A 148 2.03 -9.58 10.41
N ASN A 149 1.69 -10.85 10.21
CA ASN A 149 0.52 -11.26 9.45
C ASN A 149 -0.78 -11.17 10.28
N SER A 150 -1.90 -11.55 9.69
CA SER A 150 -3.21 -11.51 10.36
C SER A 150 -3.38 -12.49 11.52
N LEU A 151 -2.49 -13.48 11.66
CA LEU A 151 -2.41 -14.38 12.82
C LEU A 151 -1.56 -13.82 13.96
N GLY A 152 -0.77 -12.79 13.71
CA GLY A 152 0.24 -12.29 14.63
C GLY A 152 1.62 -12.94 14.45
N ASP A 153 1.79 -13.84 13.46
CA ASP A 153 3.11 -14.38 13.14
C ASP A 153 3.99 -13.28 12.58
N VAL A 154 5.25 -13.24 13.00
CA VAL A 154 6.23 -12.28 12.52
C VAL A 154 7.14 -12.96 11.51
N SER A 155 7.27 -12.36 10.34
CA SER A 155 8.11 -12.87 9.26
C SER A 155 9.20 -11.87 8.88
N LYS A 156 10.39 -12.39 8.59
CA LYS A 156 11.49 -11.64 7.98
C LYS A 156 11.76 -12.19 6.59
N ILE A 157 11.77 -11.29 5.61
CA ILE A 157 11.87 -11.62 4.19
C ILE A 157 13.05 -10.83 3.59
N ASP A 158 13.84 -11.48 2.74
CA ASP A 158 14.87 -10.83 1.96
C ASP A 158 14.25 -9.89 0.91
N LEU A 159 14.69 -8.64 0.86
CA LEU A 159 14.14 -7.61 -0.04
C LEU A 159 14.46 -7.83 -1.52
N GLU A 160 15.56 -8.52 -1.82
CA GLU A 160 15.98 -8.73 -3.20
C GLU A 160 15.27 -9.93 -3.82
N THR A 161 15.20 -11.03 -3.08
CA THR A 161 14.74 -12.31 -3.59
C THR A 161 13.30 -12.65 -3.21
N GLY A 162 12.76 -12.04 -2.14
CA GLY A 162 11.49 -12.42 -1.54
C GLY A 162 11.56 -13.70 -0.70
N ALA A 163 12.77 -14.27 -0.47
CA ALA A 163 12.91 -15.46 0.34
C ALA A 163 12.60 -15.20 1.81
N VAL A 164 11.83 -16.09 2.43
CA VAL A 164 11.56 -16.03 3.88
C VAL A 164 12.84 -16.46 4.59
N ILE A 165 13.43 -15.53 5.36
CA ILE A 165 14.64 -15.79 6.15
C ILE A 165 14.28 -16.54 7.43
N TRP A 166 13.23 -16.08 8.12
CA TRP A 166 12.65 -16.75 9.26
C TRP A 166 11.19 -16.30 9.47
N GLN A 167 10.44 -17.12 10.18
CA GLN A 167 9.10 -16.84 10.65
C GLN A 167 8.97 -17.28 12.10
N ILE A 168 8.49 -16.39 12.96
CA ILE A 168 8.19 -16.65 14.35
C ILE A 168 6.67 -16.80 14.47
N PRO A 169 6.17 -17.99 14.81
CA PRO A 169 4.73 -18.21 14.95
C PRO A 169 4.19 -17.51 16.18
N THR A 170 2.94 -17.05 16.10
CA THR A 170 2.21 -16.57 17.28
C THR A 170 1.99 -17.73 18.27
N GLN A 171 2.10 -17.43 19.56
CA GLN A 171 1.77 -18.38 20.61
C GLN A 171 0.26 -18.41 20.95
N ASN A 172 -0.56 -17.66 20.25
CA ASN A 172 -1.99 -17.63 20.48
C ASN A 172 -2.66 -18.88 19.89
N THR A 173 -2.91 -19.88 20.74
CA THR A 173 -3.51 -21.18 20.38
C THR A 173 -4.96 -21.08 19.93
N LEU A 174 -5.66 -19.96 20.20
CA LEU A 174 -7.05 -19.74 19.77
C LEU A 174 -7.20 -19.39 18.27
N VAL A 175 -6.09 -19.12 17.59
CA VAL A 175 -6.08 -18.64 16.19
C VAL A 175 -5.45 -19.66 15.24
N ARG A 176 -5.03 -20.83 15.73
CA ARG A 176 -4.40 -21.91 14.98
C ARG A 176 -5.28 -23.13 14.85
#